data_c483b62a38253b705160faa570d173f9
#
_entry.id   c483b62a38253b705160faa570d173f9
#
_cell.length_a   1.000
_cell.length_b   1.000
_cell.length_c   1.000
_cell.angle_alpha   90.00
_cell.angle_beta   90.00
_cell.angle_gamma   90.00
#
_symmetry.space_group_name_H-M   'P 1'
#
loop_
_entity.id
_entity.type
_entity.pdbx_description
1 polymer ?
#
loop_
_entity_poly.entity_id
_entity_poly.type
_entity_poly.pdbx_seq_one_letter_code
_entity_poly.pdbx_strand_id
1 'polypeptide(L)'
;MKYQNSTPYHKILELLESKKFKYNRKITIYNLYNFNPLILNKYLELHLKEKSLKPKILSSEFDQIDQGLLSISKNFKSKKFDILIVGSDINAKLSYNESVIDEYLNSQKNNLTQCLKIINKYKNLPIIFFNCNILSSSFFSSREEFIKLREKIFNFNQYLYKLSLKNKNFKILDINVIGNVIGLGSFYDSKNYYISKTPYSQQSNNHISFELSQTISSIFVTRKKCLVLDLDNTLWGGVLGEDGPNGIDLGESYKGECFRNFQKYIKKLLNKGIILAICSKNNIQDVRECFKKNKEMILNFNDFSNVQINWKEKYLNINKISEELNIGKDSMVFFDDSSFEREQMKKFNPSINVIETPKEPENFIQTIENSSFFYQTTLTTEDKKKKYQYKILKKANKFKDKTKNISEFLKGLSMTLEIDNINKFNFERAVQLTNKVNQFNLTTKRYSSSELQQFLKSKNQISLLARLKDKFGDHGLTALAMAKKKNSKTWIIDNFLLSCRILGRGIENALLYELLKKLKKKRVNIVKGIYIKTKKNHQCKDFYIKNFFIKKDKTHICDLNKIKKMNNSFLKIKYE
;
A
#
# COMPACT_ATOMS: atom_id res chain seq x y z
N MET A 1 18.37 9.16 -1.79
CA MET A 1 19.32 10.10 -1.17
C MET A 1 19.30 11.54 -1.67
N LYS A 2 18.57 11.91 -2.73
CA LYS A 2 18.60 13.29 -3.26
C LYS A 2 18.11 14.40 -2.31
N TYR A 3 17.46 14.06 -1.18
CA TYR A 3 16.81 15.07 -0.33
C TYR A 3 16.99 14.84 1.18
N GLN A 4 17.93 13.99 1.60
CA GLN A 4 18.01 13.53 2.99
C GLN A 4 18.60 14.53 3.97
N ASN A 5 19.49 15.42 3.53
CA ASN A 5 20.08 16.41 4.41
C ASN A 5 20.11 17.76 3.68
N SER A 6 19.16 18.64 3.99
CA SER A 6 19.25 20.07 3.61
C SER A 6 19.00 20.46 2.15
N THR A 7 18.00 19.89 1.46
CA THR A 7 17.61 20.56 0.20
C THR A 7 17.09 21.97 0.54
N PRO A 8 17.78 23.03 0.14
CA PRO A 8 17.37 24.39 0.48
C PRO A 8 15.99 24.73 -0.05
N TYR A 9 15.25 25.57 0.68
CA TYR A 9 13.86 25.92 0.33
C TYR A 9 13.73 26.50 -1.09
N HIS A 10 14.66 27.37 -1.52
CA HIS A 10 14.68 27.87 -2.90
C HIS A 10 14.78 26.76 -3.94
N LYS A 11 15.58 25.72 -3.65
CA LYS A 11 15.73 24.56 -4.55
C LYS A 11 14.48 23.67 -4.60
N ILE A 12 13.69 23.65 -3.52
CA ILE A 12 12.36 23.00 -3.53
C ILE A 12 11.41 23.72 -4.49
N LEU A 13 11.40 25.05 -4.46
CA LEU A 13 10.58 25.86 -5.38
C LEU A 13 10.97 25.63 -6.83
N GLU A 14 12.27 25.65 -7.13
CA GLU A 14 12.83 25.38 -8.45
C GLU A 14 12.44 23.97 -8.97
N LEU A 15 12.52 22.96 -8.11
CA LEU A 15 12.10 21.60 -8.46
C LEU A 15 10.59 21.48 -8.71
N LEU A 16 9.78 22.23 -7.98
CA LEU A 16 8.32 22.22 -8.16
C LEU A 16 7.91 22.85 -9.49
N GLU A 17 8.69 23.80 -10.01
CA GLU A 17 8.46 24.50 -11.28
C GLU A 17 9.06 23.75 -12.47
N SER A 18 10.31 23.31 -12.36
CA SER A 18 11.08 22.74 -13.49
C SER A 18 10.76 21.28 -13.78
N LYS A 19 10.42 20.49 -12.76
CA LYS A 19 10.26 19.02 -12.90
C LYS A 19 8.87 18.64 -13.40
N LYS A 20 8.81 17.91 -14.51
CA LYS A 20 7.56 17.30 -14.99
C LYS A 20 7.21 16.06 -14.15
N PHE A 21 6.06 16.10 -13.46
CA PHE A 21 5.56 14.99 -12.66
C PHE A 21 4.44 14.23 -13.37
N LYS A 22 4.45 12.91 -13.23
CA LYS A 22 3.33 12.05 -13.68
C LYS A 22 2.41 11.79 -12.49
N TYR A 23 1.11 12.02 -12.65
CA TYR A 23 0.14 11.87 -11.58
C TYR A 23 -0.80 10.68 -11.82
N ASN A 24 -1.01 9.89 -10.79
CA ASN A 24 -1.98 8.79 -10.78
C ASN A 24 -3.30 9.19 -10.11
N ARG A 25 -3.27 10.18 -9.21
CA ARG A 25 -4.43 10.62 -8.44
C ARG A 25 -4.30 12.08 -8.02
N LYS A 26 -5.43 12.81 -8.04
CA LYS A 26 -5.57 14.12 -7.40
C LYS A 26 -6.07 13.91 -5.98
N ILE A 27 -5.54 14.65 -5.02
CA ILE A 27 -5.97 14.62 -3.61
C ILE A 27 -6.07 16.05 -3.09
N THR A 28 -7.06 16.30 -2.24
CA THR A 28 -7.21 17.57 -1.52
C THR A 28 -6.93 17.32 -0.04
N ILE A 29 -5.99 18.05 0.51
CA ILE A 29 -5.54 17.99 1.91
C ILE A 29 -6.03 19.24 2.59
N TYR A 30 -6.62 19.11 3.79
CA TYR A 30 -6.96 20.24 4.62
C TYR A 30 -6.14 20.20 5.90
N ASN A 31 -5.39 21.28 6.17
CA ASN A 31 -4.46 21.38 7.29
C ASN A 31 -5.01 22.34 8.34
N LEU A 32 -4.93 21.95 9.60
CA LEU A 32 -5.21 22.75 10.77
C LEU A 32 -3.95 22.78 11.64
N TYR A 33 -3.30 23.93 11.73
CA TYR A 33 -2.06 24.09 12.49
C TYR A 33 -2.11 25.31 13.43
N ASN A 34 -1.39 25.23 14.57
CA ASN A 34 -1.14 26.37 15.45
C ASN A 34 0.15 27.12 15.08
N PHE A 35 0.72 26.84 13.92
CA PHE A 35 1.90 27.48 13.37
C PHE A 35 1.71 27.75 11.87
N ASN A 36 2.56 28.60 11.29
CA ASN A 36 2.51 28.87 9.86
C ASN A 36 3.10 27.69 9.06
N PRO A 37 2.32 27.00 8.22
CA PRO A 37 2.76 25.80 7.50
C PRO A 37 3.36 26.10 6.10
N LEU A 38 3.67 27.33 5.77
CA LEU A 38 4.06 27.71 4.40
C LEU A 38 5.21 26.84 3.86
N ILE A 39 6.29 26.78 4.62
CA ILE A 39 7.49 26.01 4.27
C ILE A 39 7.17 24.51 4.25
N LEU A 40 6.52 24.01 5.30
CA LEU A 40 6.11 22.62 5.44
C LEU A 40 5.27 22.15 4.25
N ASN A 41 4.30 22.96 3.83
CA ASN A 41 3.41 22.64 2.73
C ASN A 41 4.14 22.53 1.38
N LYS A 42 5.18 23.32 1.14
CA LYS A 42 5.97 23.22 -0.11
C LYS A 42 6.81 21.95 -0.17
N TYR A 43 7.45 21.57 0.94
CA TYR A 43 8.12 20.27 1.04
C TYR A 43 7.11 19.11 0.87
N LEU A 44 5.96 19.19 1.52
CA LEU A 44 4.91 18.18 1.39
C LEU A 44 4.38 18.06 -0.05
N GLU A 45 4.21 19.19 -0.73
CA GLU A 45 3.81 19.22 -2.13
C GLU A 45 4.81 18.47 -3.02
N LEU A 46 6.12 18.73 -2.85
CA LEU A 46 7.16 18.04 -3.61
C LEU A 46 7.14 16.54 -3.35
N HIS A 47 7.19 16.12 -2.09
CA HIS A 47 7.22 14.70 -1.74
C HIS A 47 5.98 13.93 -2.22
N LEU A 48 4.79 14.55 -2.22
CA LEU A 48 3.58 13.94 -2.77
C LEU A 48 3.59 13.85 -4.29
N LYS A 49 4.11 14.88 -4.98
CA LYS A 49 4.28 14.85 -6.44
C LYS A 49 5.23 13.73 -6.87
N GLU A 50 6.32 13.51 -6.13
CA GLU A 50 7.26 12.41 -6.38
C GLU A 50 6.61 11.02 -6.18
N LYS A 51 5.62 10.93 -5.30
CA LYS A 51 4.80 9.71 -5.11
C LYS A 51 3.61 9.62 -6.08
N SER A 52 3.64 10.40 -7.17
CA SER A 52 2.60 10.42 -8.22
C SER A 52 1.22 10.88 -7.73
N LEU A 53 1.16 11.66 -6.67
CA LEU A 53 -0.03 12.33 -6.19
C LEU A 53 -0.01 13.81 -6.63
N LYS A 54 -1.15 14.34 -7.10
CA LYS A 54 -1.33 15.76 -7.36
C LYS A 54 -2.06 16.39 -6.17
N PRO A 55 -1.35 17.00 -5.20
CA PRO A 55 -1.99 17.59 -4.04
C PRO A 55 -2.60 18.95 -4.36
N LYS A 56 -3.73 19.23 -3.71
CA LYS A 56 -4.25 20.56 -3.46
C LYS A 56 -4.26 20.72 -1.94
N ILE A 57 -3.38 21.58 -1.41
CA ILE A 57 -3.24 21.80 0.02
C ILE A 57 -4.00 23.07 0.38
N LEU A 58 -4.92 22.94 1.34
CA LEU A 58 -5.72 24.02 1.91
C LEU A 58 -5.39 24.09 3.38
N SER A 59 -5.13 25.28 3.90
CA SER A 59 -4.85 25.51 5.33
C SER A 59 -5.91 26.41 5.94
N SER A 60 -6.21 26.21 7.23
CA SER A 60 -6.93 27.22 8.01
C SER A 60 -6.06 28.46 8.20
N GLU A 61 -6.65 29.51 8.71
CA GLU A 61 -5.89 30.63 9.26
C GLU A 61 -5.04 30.17 10.45
N PHE A 62 -4.05 30.97 10.80
CA PHE A 62 -3.11 30.70 11.88
C PHE A 62 -3.84 30.50 13.22
N ASP A 63 -3.45 29.48 13.97
CA ASP A 63 -3.93 29.11 15.32
C ASP A 63 -5.47 28.92 15.45
N GLN A 64 -6.14 28.52 14.36
CA GLN A 64 -7.60 28.31 14.37
C GLN A 64 -7.99 26.82 14.27
N ILE A 65 -7.31 25.94 15.01
CA ILE A 65 -7.59 24.49 14.98
C ILE A 65 -9.01 24.19 15.45
N ASP A 66 -9.41 24.72 16.62
CA ASP A 66 -10.72 24.43 17.23
C ASP A 66 -11.88 24.90 16.34
N GLN A 67 -11.79 26.13 15.83
CA GLN A 67 -12.79 26.68 14.91
C GLN A 67 -12.88 25.88 13.60
N GLY A 68 -11.72 25.47 13.07
CA GLY A 68 -11.63 24.62 11.90
C GLY A 68 -12.32 23.27 12.10
N LEU A 69 -12.07 22.61 13.24
CA LEU A 69 -12.69 21.33 13.59
C LEU A 69 -14.20 21.45 13.80
N LEU A 70 -14.66 22.49 14.49
CA LEU A 70 -16.08 22.77 14.69
C LEU A 70 -16.79 23.03 13.37
N SER A 71 -16.20 23.81 12.47
CA SER A 71 -16.71 24.09 11.13
C SER A 71 -16.86 22.81 10.29
N ILE A 72 -15.86 21.92 10.34
CA ILE A 72 -15.92 20.61 9.67
C ILE A 72 -17.01 19.74 10.28
N SER A 73 -17.11 19.71 11.60
CA SER A 73 -18.14 18.93 12.31
C SER A 73 -19.56 19.35 11.92
N LYS A 74 -19.81 20.66 11.73
CA LYS A 74 -21.12 21.21 11.36
C LYS A 74 -21.43 21.05 9.87
N ASN A 75 -20.49 21.35 8.96
CA ASN A 75 -20.74 21.57 7.53
C ASN A 75 -19.79 20.79 6.59
N PHE A 76 -19.52 19.50 6.85
CA PHE A 76 -18.61 18.70 6.00
C PHE A 76 -19.03 18.59 4.54
N LYS A 77 -20.34 18.56 4.24
CA LYS A 77 -20.84 18.42 2.84
C LYS A 77 -20.39 19.55 1.92
N SER A 78 -20.05 20.72 2.45
CA SER A 78 -19.56 21.88 1.69
C SER A 78 -18.04 21.88 1.50
N LYS A 79 -17.27 21.16 2.32
CA LYS A 79 -15.81 21.09 2.27
C LYS A 79 -15.36 19.78 1.61
N LYS A 80 -15.01 19.82 0.31
CA LYS A 80 -14.51 18.66 -0.45
C LYS A 80 -13.01 18.49 -0.24
N PHE A 81 -12.60 17.72 0.75
CA PHE A 81 -11.21 17.29 0.92
C PHE A 81 -11.14 15.78 1.22
N ASP A 82 -10.00 15.18 0.90
CA ASP A 82 -9.78 13.73 0.99
C ASP A 82 -9.14 13.32 2.32
N ILE A 83 -8.43 14.24 2.99
CA ILE A 83 -7.70 13.99 4.24
C ILE A 83 -7.61 15.26 5.07
N LEU A 84 -7.70 15.10 6.39
CA LEU A 84 -7.50 16.16 7.38
C LEU A 84 -6.17 15.93 8.11
N ILE A 85 -5.38 16.98 8.27
CA ILE A 85 -4.17 16.98 9.09
C ILE A 85 -4.38 17.98 10.23
N VAL A 86 -4.14 17.53 11.45
CA VAL A 86 -4.20 18.36 12.65
C VAL A 86 -2.84 18.31 13.32
N GLY A 87 -2.13 19.42 13.29
CA GLY A 87 -0.78 19.54 13.84
C GLY A 87 -0.67 20.71 14.79
N SER A 88 -0.24 20.42 16.00
CA SER A 88 0.03 21.45 17.02
C SER A 88 1.40 21.21 17.62
N ASP A 89 2.14 22.29 17.79
CA ASP A 89 3.44 22.28 18.48
C ASP A 89 3.39 23.19 19.71
N ILE A 90 3.79 22.64 20.85
CA ILE A 90 3.79 23.38 22.12
C ILE A 90 4.84 24.50 22.12
N ASN A 91 5.97 24.29 21.43
CA ASN A 91 7.04 25.28 21.35
C ASN A 91 6.65 26.54 20.57
N ALA A 92 5.54 26.47 19.83
CA ALA A 92 4.93 27.63 19.20
C ALA A 92 4.40 28.67 20.22
N LYS A 93 4.30 28.33 21.51
CA LYS A 93 3.84 29.27 22.58
C LYS A 93 4.96 29.85 23.41
N LEU A 94 6.19 29.34 23.30
CA LEU A 94 7.45 29.88 23.93
C LEU A 94 7.41 30.17 25.43
N SER A 95 6.43 29.72 26.18
CA SER A 95 6.34 29.83 27.62
C SER A 95 6.15 28.43 28.22
N TYR A 96 7.04 28.04 29.11
CA TYR A 96 7.11 26.70 29.65
C TYR A 96 6.88 26.67 31.17
N ASN A 97 5.73 27.12 31.61
CA ASN A 97 5.26 26.83 32.95
C ASN A 97 4.22 25.72 32.94
N GLU A 98 3.94 25.13 34.08
CA GLU A 98 3.02 23.99 34.20
C GLU A 98 1.61 24.32 33.67
N SER A 99 1.12 25.55 33.94
CA SER A 99 -0.21 25.99 33.49
C SER A 99 -0.31 26.03 31.96
N VAL A 100 0.71 26.51 31.25
CA VAL A 100 0.72 26.55 29.77
C VAL A 100 0.72 25.15 29.17
N ILE A 101 1.43 24.21 29.78
CA ILE A 101 1.46 22.82 29.31
C ILE A 101 0.12 22.14 29.57
N ASP A 102 -0.50 22.39 30.73
CA ASP A 102 -1.82 21.84 31.03
C ASP A 102 -2.91 22.42 30.10
N GLU A 103 -2.90 23.70 29.82
CA GLU A 103 -3.77 24.34 28.83
C GLU A 103 -3.57 23.72 27.44
N TYR A 104 -2.31 23.58 27.04
CA TYR A 104 -1.98 22.94 25.75
C TYR A 104 -2.50 21.51 25.67
N LEU A 105 -2.25 20.67 26.68
CA LEU A 105 -2.73 19.29 26.71
C LEU A 105 -4.26 19.21 26.74
N ASN A 106 -4.94 20.12 27.43
CA ASN A 106 -6.39 20.20 27.45
C ASN A 106 -6.95 20.59 26.06
N SER A 107 -6.33 21.57 25.39
CA SER A 107 -6.66 21.90 24.00
C SER A 107 -6.46 20.69 23.08
N GLN A 108 -5.34 19.96 23.21
CA GLN A 108 -5.12 18.73 22.42
C GLN A 108 -6.16 17.64 22.69
N LYS A 109 -6.60 17.46 23.93
CA LYS A 109 -7.69 16.52 24.27
C LYS A 109 -9.03 16.94 23.64
N ASN A 110 -9.32 18.23 23.62
CA ASN A 110 -10.51 18.78 22.97
C ASN A 110 -10.44 18.57 21.45
N ASN A 111 -9.32 18.89 20.82
CA ASN A 111 -9.08 18.66 19.39
C ASN A 111 -9.24 17.19 19.02
N LEU A 112 -8.66 16.30 19.82
CA LEU A 112 -8.80 14.86 19.65
C LEU A 112 -10.26 14.40 19.73
N THR A 113 -11.01 14.92 20.72
CA THR A 113 -12.43 14.61 20.90
C THR A 113 -13.24 15.03 19.66
N GLN A 114 -12.97 16.22 19.12
CA GLN A 114 -13.61 16.67 17.87
C GLN A 114 -13.22 15.79 16.66
N CYS A 115 -11.93 15.43 16.55
CA CYS A 115 -11.47 14.50 15.51
C CYS A 115 -12.19 13.15 15.57
N LEU A 116 -12.39 12.59 16.77
CA LEU A 116 -13.13 11.34 16.95
C LEU A 116 -14.60 11.47 16.58
N LYS A 117 -15.26 12.60 16.91
CA LYS A 117 -16.62 12.91 16.44
C LYS A 117 -16.68 12.98 14.92
N ILE A 118 -15.71 13.63 14.28
CA ILE A 118 -15.61 13.72 12.82
C ILE A 118 -15.43 12.33 12.21
N ILE A 119 -14.55 11.47 12.73
CA ILE A 119 -14.36 10.10 12.26
C ILE A 119 -15.64 9.29 12.39
N ASN A 120 -16.35 9.40 13.50
CA ASN A 120 -17.61 8.68 13.72
C ASN A 120 -18.71 9.14 12.78
N LYS A 121 -18.81 10.46 12.52
CA LYS A 121 -19.80 11.04 11.62
C LYS A 121 -19.46 10.79 10.14
N TYR A 122 -18.17 10.89 9.78
CA TYR A 122 -17.66 10.80 8.41
C TYR A 122 -16.67 9.63 8.28
N LYS A 123 -17.18 8.41 8.38
CA LYS A 123 -16.45 7.14 8.50
C LYS A 123 -15.32 6.90 7.49
N ASN A 124 -15.19 7.75 6.45
CA ASN A 124 -14.23 7.61 5.37
C ASN A 124 -13.12 8.66 5.37
N LEU A 125 -13.18 9.65 6.25
CA LEU A 125 -12.19 10.71 6.29
C LEU A 125 -10.98 10.25 7.12
N PRO A 126 -9.81 10.04 6.51
CA PRO A 126 -8.60 9.82 7.29
C PRO A 126 -8.16 11.13 7.94
N ILE A 127 -7.75 11.02 9.19
CA ILE A 127 -7.17 12.12 9.98
C ILE A 127 -5.75 11.74 10.36
N ILE A 128 -4.80 12.64 10.12
CA ILE A 128 -3.44 12.56 10.65
C ILE A 128 -3.34 13.58 11.78
N PHE A 129 -3.00 13.12 12.97
CA PHE A 129 -2.85 13.93 14.16
C PHE A 129 -1.38 13.91 14.61
N PHE A 130 -0.80 15.08 14.91
CA PHE A 130 0.56 15.14 15.46
C PHE A 130 0.51 14.76 16.93
N ASN A 131 1.44 13.94 17.38
CA ASN A 131 1.63 13.75 18.81
C ASN A 131 2.28 14.98 19.43
N CYS A 132 2.25 15.08 20.77
CA CYS A 132 2.91 16.17 21.47
C CYS A 132 4.42 15.93 21.53
N ASN A 133 5.19 16.96 21.21
CA ASN A 133 6.64 16.88 21.24
C ASN A 133 7.17 16.84 22.69
N ILE A 134 8.34 16.25 22.86
CA ILE A 134 9.07 16.26 24.12
C ILE A 134 9.84 17.57 24.22
N LEU A 135 9.72 18.24 25.37
CA LEU A 135 10.37 19.50 25.65
C LEU A 135 11.86 19.31 25.98
N SER A 136 12.67 20.35 25.73
CA SER A 136 14.05 20.40 26.21
C SER A 136 14.09 20.72 27.71
N SER A 137 15.00 20.08 28.44
CA SER A 137 15.18 20.33 29.88
C SER A 137 15.65 21.78 30.22
N SER A 138 16.21 22.50 29.23
CA SER A 138 16.77 23.86 29.43
C SER A 138 15.72 24.92 29.73
N PHE A 139 14.44 24.62 29.62
CA PHE A 139 13.36 25.59 29.84
C PHE A 139 12.67 25.48 31.21
N PHE A 140 13.13 24.59 32.09
CA PHE A 140 12.47 24.31 33.36
C PHE A 140 13.32 24.79 34.53
N SER A 141 12.65 25.29 35.57
CA SER A 141 13.28 25.77 36.79
C SER A 141 13.86 24.64 37.65
N SER A 142 13.31 23.42 37.54
CA SER A 142 13.80 22.27 38.26
C SER A 142 13.70 20.97 37.43
N ARG A 143 14.55 19.99 37.77
CA ARG A 143 14.50 18.66 37.16
C ARG A 143 13.20 17.94 37.52
N GLU A 144 12.66 18.15 38.68
CA GLU A 144 11.41 17.54 39.12
C GLU A 144 10.22 18.03 38.30
N GLU A 145 10.11 19.31 38.07
CA GLU A 145 9.09 19.91 37.18
C GLU A 145 9.18 19.33 35.79
N PHE A 146 10.37 19.28 35.21
CA PHE A 146 10.62 18.71 33.90
C PHE A 146 10.13 17.24 33.80
N ILE A 147 10.44 16.40 34.80
CA ILE A 147 10.03 15.01 34.83
C ILE A 147 8.50 14.89 34.86
N LYS A 148 7.81 15.65 35.74
CA LYS A 148 6.35 15.67 35.85
C LYS A 148 5.68 16.04 34.53
N LEU A 149 6.18 17.04 33.84
CA LEU A 149 5.62 17.53 32.59
C LEU A 149 5.88 16.56 31.45
N ARG A 150 7.07 15.96 31.39
CA ARG A 150 7.36 14.87 30.44
C ARG A 150 6.42 13.69 30.62
N GLU A 151 6.12 13.31 31.85
CA GLU A 151 5.19 12.23 32.14
C GLU A 151 3.77 12.54 31.64
N LYS A 152 3.28 13.77 31.86
CA LYS A 152 1.98 14.20 31.32
C LYS A 152 1.93 14.06 29.78
N ILE A 153 2.94 14.55 29.08
CA ILE A 153 3.07 14.46 27.62
C ILE A 153 3.16 12.99 27.16
N PHE A 154 3.98 12.20 27.84
CA PHE A 154 4.15 10.78 27.54
C PHE A 154 2.82 10.02 27.66
N ASN A 155 2.09 10.22 28.75
CA ASN A 155 0.79 9.57 28.98
C ASN A 155 -0.23 9.97 27.91
N PHE A 156 -0.27 11.23 27.49
CA PHE A 156 -1.13 11.67 26.40
C PHE A 156 -0.73 11.01 25.06
N ASN A 157 0.54 10.95 24.73
CA ASN A 157 1.03 10.30 23.51
C ASN A 157 0.72 8.80 23.51
N GLN A 158 0.88 8.11 24.65
CA GLN A 158 0.49 6.69 24.78
C GLN A 158 -1.01 6.49 24.53
N TYR A 159 -1.84 7.41 24.99
CA TYR A 159 -3.28 7.38 24.71
C TYR A 159 -3.57 7.54 23.21
N LEU A 160 -2.89 8.48 22.52
CA LEU A 160 -2.99 8.65 21.08
C LEU A 160 -2.62 7.37 20.32
N TYR A 161 -1.51 6.72 20.69
CA TYR A 161 -1.08 5.46 20.05
C TYR A 161 -2.13 4.36 20.22
N LYS A 162 -2.67 4.18 21.42
CA LYS A 162 -3.76 3.21 21.68
C LYS A 162 -5.00 3.50 20.81
N LEU A 163 -5.36 4.76 20.63
CA LEU A 163 -6.47 5.17 19.75
C LEU A 163 -6.19 4.87 18.28
N SER A 164 -4.97 5.11 17.81
CA SER A 164 -4.61 4.86 16.42
C SER A 164 -4.65 3.37 16.05
N LEU A 165 -4.37 2.49 17.00
CA LEU A 165 -4.51 1.04 16.82
C LEU A 165 -5.99 0.60 16.71
N LYS A 166 -6.90 1.30 17.41
CA LYS A 166 -8.34 1.00 17.39
C LYS A 166 -9.07 1.61 16.19
N ASN A 167 -8.58 2.74 15.66
CA ASN A 167 -9.24 3.51 14.59
C ASN A 167 -8.39 3.56 13.32
N LYS A 168 -8.77 2.79 12.30
CA LYS A 168 -8.02 2.73 11.04
C LYS A 168 -7.89 4.06 10.30
N ASN A 169 -8.84 4.97 10.49
CA ASN A 169 -8.83 6.29 9.86
C ASN A 169 -8.13 7.36 10.71
N PHE A 170 -7.71 7.02 11.92
CA PHE A 170 -6.91 7.89 12.77
C PHE A 170 -5.45 7.46 12.71
N LYS A 171 -4.59 8.35 12.23
CA LYS A 171 -3.15 8.13 12.10
C LYS A 171 -2.41 9.16 12.94
N ILE A 172 -1.25 8.79 13.43
CA ILE A 172 -0.38 9.69 14.17
C ILE A 172 0.85 9.99 13.33
N LEU A 173 1.22 11.26 13.28
CA LEU A 173 2.56 11.67 12.91
C LEU A 173 3.38 11.80 14.19
N ASP A 174 4.43 11.02 14.31
CA ASP A 174 5.27 10.99 15.50
C ASP A 174 6.41 12.01 15.41
N ILE A 175 6.13 13.21 15.89
CA ILE A 175 7.10 14.32 15.89
C ILE A 175 8.31 14.01 16.77
N ASN A 176 8.13 13.22 17.86
CA ASN A 176 9.25 12.86 18.74
C ASN A 176 10.27 11.98 18.02
N VAL A 177 9.81 11.02 17.23
CA VAL A 177 10.71 10.17 16.43
C VAL A 177 11.49 11.03 15.43
N ILE A 178 10.83 11.99 14.79
CA ILE A 178 11.48 12.90 13.84
C ILE A 178 12.50 13.79 14.57
N GLY A 179 12.12 14.33 15.72
CA GLY A 179 13.00 15.14 16.56
C GLY A 179 14.25 14.37 17.03
N ASN A 180 14.11 13.10 17.38
CA ASN A 180 15.23 12.23 17.74
C ASN A 180 16.19 11.96 16.58
N VAL A 181 15.67 11.83 15.35
CA VAL A 181 16.49 11.60 14.15
C VAL A 181 17.31 12.84 13.78
N ILE A 182 16.72 14.03 13.94
CA ILE A 182 17.36 15.31 13.57
C ILE A 182 18.25 15.83 14.71
N GLY A 183 17.90 15.53 15.95
CA GLY A 183 18.43 16.13 17.16
C GLY A 183 17.66 17.39 17.56
N LEU A 184 17.29 17.51 18.83
CA LEU A 184 16.44 18.59 19.33
C LEU A 184 17.04 19.97 19.11
N GLY A 185 18.38 20.10 19.16
CA GLY A 185 19.08 21.37 18.93
C GLY A 185 18.95 21.92 17.50
N SER A 186 18.73 21.02 16.52
CA SER A 186 18.57 21.37 15.11
C SER A 186 17.12 21.31 14.65
N PHE A 187 16.20 20.94 15.54
CA PHE A 187 14.80 20.70 15.17
C PHE A 187 14.01 21.99 14.98
N TYR A 188 14.25 22.98 15.82
CA TYR A 188 13.57 24.27 15.79
C TYR A 188 14.45 25.38 15.19
N ASP A 189 13.78 26.39 14.64
CA ASP A 189 14.38 27.63 14.16
C ASP A 189 13.68 28.82 14.83
N SER A 190 14.27 29.31 15.92
CA SER A 190 13.71 30.43 16.70
C SER A 190 13.59 31.70 15.86
N LYS A 191 14.57 31.99 14.97
CA LYS A 191 14.54 33.18 14.11
C LYS A 191 13.33 33.13 13.18
N ASN A 192 13.12 32.01 12.47
CA ASN A 192 11.97 31.82 11.58
C ASN A 192 10.65 31.85 12.36
N TYR A 193 10.64 31.35 13.59
CA TYR A 193 9.45 31.41 14.42
C TYR A 193 9.07 32.87 14.76
N TYR A 194 10.03 33.71 15.16
CA TYR A 194 9.73 35.12 15.46
C TYR A 194 9.32 35.90 14.23
N ILE A 195 9.94 35.66 13.06
CA ILE A 195 9.65 36.37 11.81
C ILE A 195 8.31 35.98 11.22
N SER A 196 8.02 34.66 11.16
CA SER A 196 6.92 34.14 10.34
C SER A 196 6.04 33.08 11.01
N LYS A 197 6.24 32.82 12.32
CA LYS A 197 5.56 31.77 13.09
C LYS A 197 5.77 30.37 12.50
N THR A 198 6.91 30.11 11.87
CA THR A 198 7.38 28.82 11.36
C THR A 198 8.37 28.22 12.36
N PRO A 199 7.97 27.26 13.23
CA PRO A 199 8.82 26.81 14.34
C PRO A 199 9.95 25.89 13.89
N TYR A 200 9.77 25.14 12.82
CA TYR A 200 10.66 24.08 12.42
C TYR A 200 11.80 24.57 11.54
N SER A 201 13.00 24.03 11.77
CA SER A 201 14.13 24.24 10.87
C SER A 201 13.83 23.69 9.47
N GLN A 202 14.63 24.08 8.50
CA GLN A 202 14.49 23.60 7.13
C GLN A 202 14.60 22.07 7.04
N GLN A 203 15.54 21.48 7.77
CA GLN A 203 15.72 20.04 7.85
C GLN A 203 14.50 19.36 8.46
N SER A 204 13.94 19.93 9.52
CA SER A 204 12.74 19.42 10.19
C SER A 204 11.50 19.51 9.28
N ASN A 205 11.30 20.63 8.60
CA ASN A 205 10.23 20.76 7.61
C ASN A 205 10.30 19.69 6.52
N ASN A 206 11.51 19.36 6.03
CA ASN A 206 11.71 18.31 5.04
C ASN A 206 11.35 16.93 5.61
N HIS A 207 11.83 16.57 6.80
CA HIS A 207 11.56 15.26 7.42
C HIS A 207 10.09 15.10 7.81
N ILE A 208 9.47 16.11 8.42
CA ILE A 208 8.04 16.12 8.79
C ILE A 208 7.19 15.91 7.53
N SER A 209 7.49 16.64 6.46
CA SER A 209 6.78 16.54 5.16
C SER A 209 6.97 15.18 4.52
N PHE A 210 8.18 14.62 4.59
CA PHE A 210 8.47 13.29 4.07
C PHE A 210 7.63 12.22 4.79
N GLU A 211 7.60 12.21 6.14
CA GLU A 211 6.80 11.27 6.92
C GLU A 211 5.28 11.45 6.71
N LEU A 212 4.82 12.70 6.61
CA LEU A 212 3.44 12.99 6.19
C LEU A 212 3.15 12.39 4.82
N SER A 213 4.04 12.60 3.85
CA SER A 213 3.87 12.08 2.49
C SER A 213 3.84 10.55 2.45
N GLN A 214 4.64 9.88 3.29
CA GLN A 214 4.61 8.42 3.43
C GLN A 214 3.25 7.95 3.97
N THR A 215 2.78 8.57 5.04
CA THR A 215 1.49 8.25 5.66
C THR A 215 0.33 8.48 4.69
N ILE A 216 0.28 9.63 4.02
CA ILE A 216 -0.72 9.96 2.99
C ILE A 216 -0.67 8.96 1.83
N SER A 217 0.53 8.66 1.33
CA SER A 217 0.69 7.70 0.24
C SER A 217 0.23 6.30 0.61
N SER A 218 0.43 5.87 1.86
CA SER A 218 -0.05 4.57 2.33
C SER A 218 -1.58 4.43 2.28
N ILE A 219 -2.30 5.56 2.30
CA ILE A 219 -3.76 5.61 2.21
C ILE A 219 -4.22 5.60 0.74
N PHE A 220 -3.55 6.37 -0.12
CA PHE A 220 -4.03 6.68 -1.47
C PHE A 220 -3.29 5.97 -2.60
N VAL A 221 -2.08 5.43 -2.35
CA VAL A 221 -1.26 4.73 -3.35
C VAL A 221 -1.19 3.25 -3.03
N THR A 222 -1.35 2.41 -4.05
CA THR A 222 -1.22 0.96 -3.89
C THR A 222 0.24 0.59 -3.69
N ARG A 223 0.57 -0.06 -2.57
CA ARG A 223 1.88 -0.61 -2.27
C ARG A 223 2.38 -1.55 -3.37
N LYS A 224 3.67 -1.50 -3.67
CA LYS A 224 4.30 -2.47 -4.57
C LYS A 224 4.25 -3.86 -3.96
N LYS A 225 4.24 -4.88 -4.82
CA LYS A 225 3.96 -6.26 -4.42
C LYS A 225 5.19 -7.14 -4.41
N CYS A 226 6.16 -6.86 -5.28
CA CYS A 226 7.31 -7.70 -5.51
C CYS A 226 8.59 -6.87 -5.49
N LEU A 227 9.60 -7.38 -4.80
CA LEU A 227 10.98 -6.91 -4.87
C LEU A 227 11.76 -7.91 -5.68
N VAL A 228 12.35 -7.47 -6.78
CA VAL A 228 13.22 -8.24 -7.65
C VAL A 228 14.66 -7.83 -7.37
N LEU A 229 15.48 -8.78 -7.00
CA LEU A 229 16.84 -8.59 -6.52
C LEU A 229 17.83 -9.23 -7.48
N ASP A 230 18.93 -8.57 -7.70
CA ASP A 230 20.16 -9.22 -8.15
C ASP A 230 20.84 -9.99 -7.01
N LEU A 231 21.93 -10.67 -7.27
CA LEU A 231 22.68 -11.48 -6.31
C LEU A 231 24.04 -10.85 -6.00
N ASP A 232 24.98 -10.90 -6.95
CA ASP A 232 26.35 -10.41 -6.79
C ASP A 232 26.36 -8.91 -6.46
N ASN A 233 27.18 -8.50 -5.51
CA ASN A 233 27.23 -7.14 -4.96
C ASN A 233 25.86 -6.54 -4.52
N THR A 234 24.86 -7.40 -4.40
CA THR A 234 23.49 -7.02 -3.97
C THR A 234 23.04 -7.80 -2.75
N LEU A 235 23.00 -9.13 -2.77
CA LEU A 235 22.70 -9.98 -1.60
C LEU A 235 23.95 -10.42 -0.82
N TRP A 236 25.08 -10.41 -1.47
CA TRP A 236 26.43 -10.62 -0.92
C TRP A 236 27.44 -9.77 -1.68
N GLY A 237 28.61 -9.53 -1.11
CA GLY A 237 29.71 -8.86 -1.79
C GLY A 237 30.50 -9.85 -2.64
N GLY A 238 31.06 -9.35 -3.73
CA GLY A 238 31.83 -10.16 -4.68
C GLY A 238 30.95 -10.82 -5.76
N VAL A 239 31.63 -11.61 -6.61
CA VAL A 239 31.04 -12.30 -7.76
C VAL A 239 31.12 -13.80 -7.53
N LEU A 240 29.98 -14.46 -7.37
CA LEU A 240 29.93 -15.88 -6.99
C LEU A 240 30.69 -16.79 -7.95
N GLY A 241 30.67 -16.49 -9.25
CA GLY A 241 31.38 -17.27 -10.27
C GLY A 241 32.91 -17.18 -10.17
N GLU A 242 33.45 -16.14 -9.54
CA GLU A 242 34.87 -15.89 -9.35
C GLU A 242 35.34 -16.29 -7.95
N ASP A 243 34.57 -15.89 -6.92
CA ASP A 243 34.93 -16.03 -5.51
C ASP A 243 34.50 -17.37 -4.90
N GLY A 244 33.55 -18.04 -5.54
CA GLY A 244 32.95 -19.28 -5.03
C GLY A 244 32.08 -19.08 -3.79
N PRO A 245 31.35 -20.12 -3.32
CA PRO A 245 30.39 -20.02 -2.23
C PRO A 245 30.96 -19.59 -0.86
N ASN A 246 32.26 -19.83 -0.64
CA ASN A 246 32.95 -19.47 0.59
C ASN A 246 33.75 -18.16 0.49
N GLY A 247 34.01 -17.67 -0.73
CA GLY A 247 34.78 -16.47 -0.98
C GLY A 247 33.92 -15.20 -1.08
N ILE A 248 32.62 -15.32 -1.28
CA ILE A 248 31.71 -14.16 -1.26
C ILE A 248 31.72 -13.49 0.11
N ASP A 249 31.65 -12.16 0.10
CA ASP A 249 31.65 -11.36 1.33
C ASP A 249 30.26 -11.33 1.97
N LEU A 250 30.05 -12.25 2.91
CA LEU A 250 28.82 -12.37 3.70
C LEU A 250 29.18 -12.96 5.08
N GLY A 251 29.00 -12.20 6.14
CA GLY A 251 29.33 -12.67 7.49
C GLY A 251 29.80 -11.53 8.41
N GLU A 252 30.96 -11.71 9.07
CA GLU A 252 31.45 -10.83 10.14
C GLU A 252 32.36 -9.69 9.64
N SER A 253 32.78 -9.70 8.36
CA SER A 253 33.50 -8.57 7.80
C SER A 253 32.61 -7.32 7.77
N TYR A 254 33.19 -6.12 7.68
CA TYR A 254 32.43 -4.87 7.60
C TYR A 254 31.34 -4.91 6.51
N LYS A 255 31.73 -5.24 5.27
CA LYS A 255 30.77 -5.35 4.16
C LYS A 255 29.87 -6.57 4.29
N GLY A 256 30.42 -7.71 4.70
CA GLY A 256 29.69 -8.94 4.92
C GLY A 256 28.55 -8.77 5.93
N GLU A 257 28.78 -8.01 7.01
CA GLU A 257 27.75 -7.70 7.98
C GLU A 257 26.67 -6.79 7.38
N CYS A 258 27.02 -5.81 6.53
CA CYS A 258 26.08 -4.97 5.83
C CYS A 258 25.13 -5.81 4.96
N PHE A 259 25.66 -6.74 4.14
CA PHE A 259 24.86 -7.65 3.31
C PHE A 259 24.01 -8.60 4.16
N ARG A 260 24.56 -9.12 5.25
CA ARG A 260 23.81 -9.97 6.19
C ARG A 260 22.63 -9.21 6.83
N ASN A 261 22.83 -7.96 7.25
CA ASN A 261 21.78 -7.11 7.77
C ASN A 261 20.77 -6.73 6.69
N PHE A 262 21.21 -6.51 5.45
CA PHE A 262 20.32 -6.32 4.32
C PHE A 262 19.44 -7.56 4.08
N GLN A 263 19.98 -8.77 4.10
CA GLN A 263 19.19 -10.00 4.00
C GLN A 263 18.17 -10.13 5.16
N LYS A 264 18.53 -9.78 6.40
CA LYS A 264 17.59 -9.73 7.53
C LYS A 264 16.43 -8.77 7.26
N TYR A 265 16.73 -7.60 6.68
CA TYR A 265 15.71 -6.61 6.29
C TYR A 265 14.79 -7.15 5.18
N ILE A 266 15.34 -7.75 4.14
CA ILE A 266 14.57 -8.41 3.07
C ILE A 266 13.66 -9.51 3.64
N LYS A 267 14.15 -10.28 4.61
CA LYS A 267 13.35 -11.29 5.32
C LYS A 267 12.17 -10.66 6.08
N LYS A 268 12.37 -9.48 6.69
CA LYS A 268 11.27 -8.71 7.31
C LYS A 268 10.23 -8.27 6.26
N LEU A 269 10.65 -7.80 5.09
CA LEU A 269 9.74 -7.45 3.99
C LEU A 269 8.93 -8.67 3.52
N LEU A 270 9.57 -9.83 3.36
CA LEU A 270 8.90 -11.09 3.04
C LEU A 270 7.81 -11.43 4.06
N ASN A 271 8.12 -11.31 5.35
CA ASN A 271 7.17 -11.57 6.44
C ASN A 271 6.01 -10.55 6.48
N LYS A 272 6.24 -9.33 5.96
CA LYS A 272 5.20 -8.32 5.71
C LYS A 272 4.40 -8.59 4.42
N GLY A 273 4.65 -9.70 3.71
CA GLY A 273 3.92 -10.13 2.52
C GLY A 273 4.39 -9.47 1.23
N ILE A 274 5.64 -9.01 1.17
CA ILE A 274 6.31 -8.66 -0.08
C ILE A 274 6.81 -9.95 -0.73
N ILE A 275 6.58 -10.09 -2.03
CA ILE A 275 7.06 -11.20 -2.82
C ILE A 275 8.51 -10.93 -3.19
N LEU A 276 9.36 -11.94 -3.06
CA LEU A 276 10.75 -11.86 -3.51
C LEU A 276 10.92 -12.62 -4.81
N ALA A 277 11.69 -12.05 -5.72
CA ALA A 277 12.17 -12.71 -6.94
C ALA A 277 13.66 -12.43 -7.16
N ILE A 278 14.35 -13.36 -7.80
CA ILE A 278 15.74 -13.18 -8.24
C ILE A 278 15.75 -12.92 -9.74
N CYS A 279 16.58 -11.98 -10.16
CA CYS A 279 16.91 -11.72 -11.56
C CYS A 279 18.41 -11.44 -11.67
N SER A 280 19.21 -12.47 -11.97
CA SER A 280 20.66 -12.40 -11.93
C SER A 280 21.30 -13.11 -13.14
N LYS A 281 22.43 -12.58 -13.60
CA LYS A 281 23.32 -13.21 -14.59
C LYS A 281 24.31 -14.10 -13.84
N ASN A 282 23.97 -15.38 -13.69
CA ASN A 282 24.73 -16.33 -12.88
C ASN A 282 24.45 -17.76 -13.33
N ASN A 283 25.23 -18.73 -12.83
CA ASN A 283 24.93 -20.13 -12.94
C ASN A 283 23.97 -20.56 -11.83
N ILE A 284 22.85 -21.15 -12.19
CA ILE A 284 21.80 -21.53 -11.21
C ILE A 284 22.26 -22.65 -10.25
N GLN A 285 23.19 -23.51 -10.67
CA GLN A 285 23.70 -24.59 -9.81
C GLN A 285 24.60 -24.02 -8.71
N ASP A 286 25.51 -23.13 -9.08
CA ASP A 286 26.44 -22.47 -8.15
C ASP A 286 25.67 -21.63 -7.13
N VAL A 287 24.65 -20.91 -7.58
CA VAL A 287 23.77 -20.15 -6.69
C VAL A 287 23.04 -21.06 -5.71
N ARG A 288 22.49 -22.20 -6.15
CA ARG A 288 21.83 -23.16 -5.24
C ARG A 288 22.80 -23.74 -4.21
N GLU A 289 24.00 -24.03 -4.64
CA GLU A 289 25.07 -24.51 -3.78
C GLU A 289 25.46 -23.46 -2.75
N CYS A 290 25.63 -22.21 -3.15
CA CYS A 290 25.88 -21.08 -2.28
C CYS A 290 24.81 -20.94 -1.20
N PHE A 291 23.52 -20.91 -1.57
CA PHE A 291 22.42 -20.86 -0.60
C PHE A 291 22.36 -22.06 0.36
N LYS A 292 22.93 -23.20 -0.01
CA LYS A 292 22.96 -24.41 0.82
C LYS A 292 24.18 -24.47 1.73
N LYS A 293 25.35 -24.09 1.23
CA LYS A 293 26.64 -24.28 1.92
C LYS A 293 27.04 -23.09 2.80
N ASN A 294 26.75 -21.87 2.38
CA ASN A 294 27.14 -20.69 3.14
C ASN A 294 26.28 -20.55 4.40
N LYS A 295 26.92 -20.68 5.58
CA LYS A 295 26.26 -20.65 6.89
C LYS A 295 25.74 -19.26 7.29
N GLU A 296 26.29 -18.21 6.72
CA GLU A 296 25.91 -16.81 7.00
C GLU A 296 24.65 -16.37 6.23
N MET A 297 24.17 -17.22 5.32
CA MET A 297 22.99 -16.93 4.49
C MET A 297 21.70 -16.87 5.33
N ILE A 298 21.09 -15.70 5.41
CA ILE A 298 19.82 -15.46 6.16
C ILE A 298 18.58 -15.84 5.32
N LEU A 299 18.64 -15.57 4.02
CA LEU A 299 17.60 -15.92 3.09
C LEU A 299 17.79 -17.36 2.61
N ASN A 300 16.69 -18.07 2.40
CA ASN A 300 16.71 -19.38 1.77
C ASN A 300 16.28 -19.27 0.30
N PHE A 301 16.81 -20.12 -0.56
CA PHE A 301 16.41 -20.17 -1.95
C PHE A 301 14.89 -20.32 -2.15
N ASN A 302 14.22 -20.99 -1.21
CA ASN A 302 12.76 -21.16 -1.18
C ASN A 302 11.99 -19.91 -0.70
N ASP A 303 12.64 -18.85 -0.27
CA ASP A 303 12.01 -17.57 0.04
C ASP A 303 11.61 -16.80 -1.23
N PHE A 304 12.25 -17.13 -2.36
CA PHE A 304 12.00 -16.51 -3.64
C PHE A 304 10.87 -17.24 -4.39
N SER A 305 9.82 -16.50 -4.67
CA SER A 305 8.65 -17.01 -5.38
C SER A 305 8.93 -17.24 -6.87
N ASN A 306 9.87 -16.47 -7.44
CA ASN A 306 10.37 -16.63 -8.80
C ASN A 306 11.89 -16.45 -8.85
N VAL A 307 12.53 -17.17 -9.76
CA VAL A 307 13.98 -17.17 -9.91
C VAL A 307 14.32 -17.23 -11.40
N GLN A 308 14.91 -16.18 -11.91
CA GLN A 308 15.46 -16.09 -13.24
C GLN A 308 16.99 -15.86 -13.11
N ILE A 309 17.72 -16.96 -13.09
CA ILE A 309 19.18 -16.99 -13.02
C ILE A 309 19.65 -17.61 -14.33
N ASN A 310 20.17 -16.81 -15.22
CA ASN A 310 20.66 -17.18 -16.54
C ASN A 310 21.37 -15.97 -17.17
N TRP A 311 22.06 -16.17 -18.28
CA TRP A 311 22.84 -15.15 -18.99
C TRP A 311 22.03 -14.28 -19.97
N LYS A 312 20.69 -14.39 -19.97
CA LYS A 312 19.82 -13.52 -20.76
C LYS A 312 19.74 -12.13 -20.13
N GLU A 313 19.41 -11.14 -20.96
CA GLU A 313 19.21 -9.77 -20.50
C GLU A 313 18.16 -9.69 -19.37
N LYS A 314 18.49 -8.98 -18.28
CA LYS A 314 17.64 -8.90 -17.09
C LYS A 314 16.25 -8.30 -17.42
N TYR A 315 16.17 -7.33 -18.33
CA TYR A 315 14.89 -6.75 -18.74
C TYR A 315 13.96 -7.75 -19.45
N LEU A 316 14.46 -8.79 -20.12
CA LEU A 316 13.68 -9.88 -20.67
C LEU A 316 13.20 -10.83 -19.56
N ASN A 317 14.05 -11.13 -18.60
CA ASN A 317 13.73 -11.98 -17.47
C ASN A 317 12.59 -11.38 -16.60
N ILE A 318 12.51 -10.05 -16.49
CA ILE A 318 11.40 -9.36 -15.80
C ILE A 318 10.05 -9.66 -16.45
N ASN A 319 9.97 -9.79 -17.78
CA ASN A 319 8.73 -10.17 -18.45
C ASN A 319 8.25 -11.54 -17.96
N LYS A 320 9.18 -12.51 -17.92
CA LYS A 320 8.91 -13.85 -17.44
C LYS A 320 8.50 -13.89 -15.97
N ILE A 321 9.19 -13.15 -15.10
CA ILE A 321 8.81 -12.99 -13.69
C ILE A 321 7.38 -12.42 -13.56
N SER A 322 7.06 -11.40 -14.37
CA SER A 322 5.74 -10.77 -14.38
C SER A 322 4.63 -11.75 -14.78
N GLU A 323 4.86 -12.55 -15.81
CA GLU A 323 3.94 -13.55 -16.32
C GLU A 323 3.74 -14.71 -15.32
N GLU A 324 4.83 -15.32 -14.84
CA GLU A 324 4.76 -16.47 -13.94
C GLU A 324 4.15 -16.13 -12.58
N LEU A 325 4.41 -14.93 -12.05
CA LEU A 325 3.79 -14.44 -10.81
C LEU A 325 2.40 -13.83 -11.04
N ASN A 326 2.02 -13.60 -12.29
CA ASN A 326 0.81 -12.88 -12.65
C ASN A 326 0.68 -11.53 -11.94
N ILE A 327 1.76 -10.75 -11.94
CA ILE A 327 1.88 -9.43 -11.31
C ILE A 327 2.31 -8.42 -12.38
N GLY A 328 1.59 -7.32 -12.50
CA GLY A 328 2.00 -6.23 -13.41
C GLY A 328 3.35 -5.64 -13.01
N LYS A 329 4.20 -5.32 -13.99
CA LYS A 329 5.53 -4.72 -13.79
C LYS A 329 5.50 -3.44 -12.94
N ASP A 330 4.42 -2.66 -13.04
CA ASP A 330 4.19 -1.46 -12.25
C ASP A 330 4.03 -1.74 -10.73
N SER A 331 3.83 -2.99 -10.36
CA SER A 331 3.78 -3.45 -8.97
C SER A 331 5.08 -4.11 -8.51
N MET A 332 6.13 -4.10 -9.35
CA MET A 332 7.47 -4.62 -9.07
C MET A 332 8.43 -3.47 -8.79
N VAL A 333 9.44 -3.79 -8.01
CA VAL A 333 10.58 -2.93 -7.71
C VAL A 333 11.85 -3.72 -8.03
N PHE A 334 12.73 -3.14 -8.82
CA PHE A 334 14.00 -3.72 -9.21
C PHE A 334 15.13 -3.07 -8.42
N PHE A 335 15.99 -3.89 -7.82
CA PHE A 335 17.13 -3.49 -7.03
C PHE A 335 18.36 -4.26 -7.49
N ASP A 336 19.36 -3.55 -7.97
CA ASP A 336 20.53 -4.07 -8.65
C ASP A 336 21.69 -3.08 -8.49
N ASP A 337 22.89 -3.53 -8.16
CA ASP A 337 24.06 -2.66 -7.98
C ASP A 337 24.56 -2.08 -9.31
N SER A 338 24.40 -2.81 -10.43
CA SER A 338 24.85 -2.39 -11.75
C SER A 338 24.01 -1.23 -12.30
N SER A 339 24.64 -0.08 -12.51
CA SER A 339 23.99 1.08 -13.15
C SER A 339 23.56 0.77 -14.59
N PHE A 340 24.34 -0.05 -15.31
CA PHE A 340 24.00 -0.48 -16.67
C PHE A 340 22.68 -1.26 -16.69
N GLU A 341 22.52 -2.26 -15.82
CA GLU A 341 21.29 -3.06 -15.76
C GLU A 341 20.08 -2.21 -15.34
N ARG A 342 20.27 -1.25 -14.43
CA ARG A 342 19.23 -0.31 -14.04
C ARG A 342 18.77 0.59 -15.20
N GLU A 343 19.71 1.13 -15.99
CA GLU A 343 19.37 1.95 -17.17
C GLU A 343 18.70 1.14 -18.26
N GLN A 344 19.17 -0.07 -18.56
CA GLN A 344 18.50 -1.01 -19.46
C GLN A 344 17.07 -1.29 -18.99
N MET A 345 16.90 -1.52 -17.68
CA MET A 345 15.58 -1.78 -17.10
C MET A 345 14.63 -0.59 -17.27
N LYS A 346 15.09 0.63 -17.03
CA LYS A 346 14.30 1.86 -17.25
C LYS A 346 13.92 2.04 -18.71
N LYS A 347 14.84 1.77 -19.63
CA LYS A 347 14.65 1.93 -21.08
C LYS A 347 13.63 0.93 -21.63
N PHE A 348 13.79 -0.36 -21.34
CA PHE A 348 13.00 -1.43 -21.95
C PHE A 348 11.74 -1.82 -21.14
N ASN A 349 11.73 -1.53 -19.85
CA ASN A 349 10.59 -1.77 -18.95
C ASN A 349 10.19 -0.51 -18.17
N PRO A 350 9.76 0.60 -18.82
CA PRO A 350 9.52 1.90 -18.18
C PRO A 350 8.40 1.90 -17.13
N SER A 351 7.68 0.81 -17.01
CA SER A 351 6.63 0.64 -15.99
C SER A 351 7.11 0.04 -14.68
N ILE A 352 8.30 -0.59 -14.65
CA ILE A 352 8.89 -1.10 -13.41
C ILE A 352 9.46 0.06 -12.58
N ASN A 353 9.51 -0.12 -11.27
CA ASN A 353 10.12 0.87 -10.41
C ASN A 353 11.56 0.43 -10.13
N VAL A 354 12.50 1.22 -10.58
CA VAL A 354 13.93 0.97 -10.38
C VAL A 354 14.43 1.83 -9.23
N ILE A 355 15.09 1.22 -8.25
CA ILE A 355 15.75 1.95 -7.16
C ILE A 355 17.19 2.26 -7.60
N GLU A 356 17.61 3.51 -7.39
CA GLU A 356 19.03 3.87 -7.53
C GLU A 356 19.81 3.29 -6.35
N THR A 357 20.45 2.17 -6.61
CA THR A 357 21.22 1.47 -5.60
C THR A 357 22.49 2.27 -5.28
N PRO A 358 22.76 2.60 -4.02
CA PRO A 358 23.99 3.27 -3.63
C PRO A 358 25.19 2.32 -3.82
N LYS A 359 26.40 2.88 -3.88
CA LYS A 359 27.64 2.09 -3.99
C LYS A 359 27.91 1.31 -2.69
N GLU A 360 27.64 1.94 -1.55
CA GLU A 360 27.97 1.40 -0.25
C GLU A 360 26.79 0.60 0.33
N PRO A 361 27.00 -0.68 0.71
CA PRO A 361 25.92 -1.59 1.11
C PRO A 361 25.24 -1.21 2.42
N GLU A 362 25.89 -0.46 3.32
CA GLU A 362 25.26 0.05 4.54
C GLU A 362 24.06 0.98 4.27
N ASN A 363 24.00 1.57 3.09
CA ASN A 363 22.92 2.46 2.68
C ASN A 363 21.75 1.75 1.97
N PHE A 364 21.83 0.44 1.72
CA PHE A 364 20.80 -0.30 0.96
C PHE A 364 19.45 -0.30 1.65
N ILE A 365 19.42 -0.58 2.96
CA ILE A 365 18.19 -0.61 3.75
C ILE A 365 17.49 0.75 3.70
N GLN A 366 18.24 1.81 4.02
CA GLN A 366 17.71 3.17 4.05
C GLN A 366 17.19 3.60 2.67
N THR A 367 17.87 3.22 1.60
CA THR A 367 17.44 3.53 0.23
C THR A 367 16.11 2.88 -0.13
N ILE A 368 15.89 1.62 0.28
CA ILE A 368 14.59 0.96 0.07
C ILE A 368 13.50 1.62 0.92
N GLU A 369 13.77 1.95 2.19
CA GLU A 369 12.81 2.61 3.08
C GLU A 369 12.40 3.98 2.55
N ASN A 370 13.36 4.79 2.12
CA ASN A 370 13.13 6.12 1.54
C ASN A 370 12.31 6.08 0.24
N SER A 371 12.38 4.99 -0.54
CA SER A 371 11.55 4.82 -1.72
C SER A 371 10.05 4.79 -1.41
N SER A 372 9.66 4.44 -0.17
CA SER A 372 8.28 4.26 0.29
C SER A 372 7.48 3.19 -0.48
N PHE A 373 8.09 2.44 -1.39
CA PHE A 373 7.40 1.45 -2.22
C PHE A 373 6.73 0.35 -1.42
N PHE A 374 7.31 0.00 -0.28
CA PHE A 374 6.84 -1.07 0.60
C PHE A 374 6.26 -0.57 1.92
N TYR A 375 6.18 0.75 2.11
CA TYR A 375 5.64 1.35 3.32
C TYR A 375 4.17 0.96 3.54
N GLN A 376 3.82 0.62 4.77
CA GLN A 376 2.48 0.20 5.15
C GLN A 376 2.21 0.50 6.62
N THR A 377 1.13 1.19 6.89
CA THR A 377 0.72 1.53 8.26
C THR A 377 0.04 0.38 9.01
N THR A 378 -0.54 -0.60 8.28
CA THR A 378 -1.24 -1.74 8.88
C THR A 378 -0.96 -3.02 8.12
N LEU A 379 -0.67 -4.12 8.83
CA LEU A 379 -0.51 -5.47 8.29
C LEU A 379 -1.80 -6.26 8.48
N THR A 380 -2.30 -6.88 7.40
CA THR A 380 -3.44 -7.79 7.48
C THR A 380 -2.97 -9.25 7.58
N THR A 381 -3.82 -10.13 8.12
CA THR A 381 -3.56 -11.58 8.15
C THR A 381 -3.34 -12.16 6.75
N GLU A 382 -4.03 -11.62 5.75
CA GLU A 382 -3.84 -11.99 4.34
C GLU A 382 -2.47 -11.57 3.78
N ASP A 383 -1.91 -10.45 4.23
CA ASP A 383 -0.57 -10.05 3.81
C ASP A 383 0.48 -11.06 4.30
N LYS A 384 0.32 -11.60 5.51
CA LYS A 384 1.19 -12.66 6.06
C LYS A 384 1.10 -13.98 5.29
N LYS A 385 -0.07 -14.32 4.74
CA LYS A 385 -0.31 -15.55 3.97
C LYS A 385 0.20 -15.50 2.54
N LYS A 386 0.61 -14.33 2.00
CA LYS A 386 0.99 -14.17 0.60
C LYS A 386 2.13 -15.09 0.18
N LYS A 387 3.20 -15.21 0.99
CA LYS A 387 4.31 -16.15 0.70
C LYS A 387 3.80 -17.56 0.39
N TYR A 388 2.92 -18.08 1.24
CA TYR A 388 2.31 -19.40 1.05
C TYR A 388 1.48 -19.48 -0.23
N GLN A 389 0.68 -18.45 -0.51
CA GLN A 389 -0.19 -18.41 -1.69
C GLN A 389 0.61 -18.35 -3.01
N TYR A 390 1.75 -17.67 -3.05
CA TYR A 390 2.61 -17.67 -4.24
C TYR A 390 3.42 -18.95 -4.38
N LYS A 391 3.74 -19.64 -3.28
CA LYS A 391 4.30 -21.00 -3.32
C LYS A 391 3.33 -22.00 -3.95
N ILE A 392 2.04 -21.91 -3.61
CA ILE A 392 0.97 -22.70 -4.25
C ILE A 392 0.87 -22.37 -5.73
N LEU A 393 0.86 -21.09 -6.11
CA LEU A 393 0.81 -20.66 -7.50
C LEU A 393 1.97 -21.24 -8.32
N LYS A 394 3.20 -21.20 -7.78
CA LYS A 394 4.37 -21.80 -8.44
C LYS A 394 4.21 -23.29 -8.69
N LYS A 395 3.65 -24.04 -7.72
CA LYS A 395 3.36 -25.48 -7.89
C LYS A 395 2.31 -25.71 -8.98
N ALA A 396 1.25 -24.89 -8.99
CA ALA A 396 0.19 -24.98 -9.98
C ALA A 396 0.71 -24.66 -11.41
N ASN A 397 1.56 -23.65 -11.57
CA ASN A 397 2.17 -23.31 -12.85
C ASN A 397 3.07 -24.47 -13.36
N LYS A 398 3.93 -25.03 -12.50
CA LYS A 398 4.73 -26.21 -12.87
C LYS A 398 3.88 -27.42 -13.27
N PHE A 399 2.72 -27.57 -12.66
CA PHE A 399 1.78 -28.62 -13.05
C PHE A 399 1.14 -28.33 -14.41
N LYS A 400 0.80 -27.05 -14.69
CA LYS A 400 0.29 -26.60 -15.98
C LYS A 400 1.27 -26.93 -17.12
N ASP A 401 2.57 -26.67 -16.92
CA ASP A 401 3.61 -26.92 -17.92
C ASP A 401 3.78 -28.43 -18.26
N LYS A 402 3.32 -29.32 -17.37
CA LYS A 402 3.35 -30.79 -17.55
C LYS A 402 2.08 -31.36 -18.17
N THR A 403 1.01 -30.57 -18.35
CA THR A 403 -0.26 -31.03 -18.90
C THR A 403 -0.34 -30.74 -20.39
N LYS A 404 -0.98 -31.65 -21.15
CA LYS A 404 -1.11 -31.57 -22.62
C LYS A 404 -2.04 -30.43 -23.06
N ASN A 405 -3.08 -30.14 -22.28
CA ASN A 405 -4.07 -29.13 -22.61
C ASN A 405 -4.71 -28.49 -21.36
N ILE A 406 -5.41 -27.37 -21.58
CA ILE A 406 -6.07 -26.61 -20.50
C ILE A 406 -7.14 -27.43 -19.78
N SER A 407 -7.87 -28.28 -20.46
CA SER A 407 -8.94 -29.09 -19.86
C SER A 407 -8.38 -30.11 -18.87
N GLU A 408 -7.30 -30.80 -19.24
CA GLU A 408 -6.57 -31.71 -18.36
C GLU A 408 -6.00 -30.99 -17.14
N PHE A 409 -5.41 -29.82 -17.35
CA PHE A 409 -4.91 -28.97 -16.26
C PHE A 409 -6.01 -28.61 -15.26
N LEU A 410 -7.16 -28.09 -15.74
CA LEU A 410 -8.27 -27.66 -14.88
C LEU A 410 -8.89 -28.84 -14.10
N LYS A 411 -9.12 -29.98 -14.75
CA LYS A 411 -9.61 -31.21 -14.09
C LYS A 411 -8.60 -31.70 -13.04
N GLY A 412 -7.32 -31.72 -13.40
CA GLY A 412 -6.25 -32.17 -12.52
C GLY A 412 -5.98 -31.27 -11.33
N LEU A 413 -6.52 -30.03 -11.28
CA LEU A 413 -6.42 -29.14 -10.09
C LEU A 413 -7.38 -29.54 -8.97
N SER A 414 -8.45 -30.31 -9.24
CA SER A 414 -9.46 -30.71 -8.23
C SER A 414 -9.99 -29.54 -7.42
N MET A 415 -10.46 -28.50 -8.11
CA MET A 415 -10.81 -27.22 -7.51
C MET A 415 -12.14 -27.24 -6.75
N THR A 416 -12.17 -26.59 -5.60
CA THR A 416 -13.38 -26.28 -4.84
C THR A 416 -13.53 -24.77 -4.68
N LEU A 417 -14.68 -24.23 -5.10
CA LEU A 417 -15.06 -22.84 -4.93
C LEU A 417 -16.10 -22.74 -3.81
N GLU A 418 -15.68 -22.17 -2.68
CA GLU A 418 -16.56 -21.90 -1.53
C GLU A 418 -17.09 -20.48 -1.69
N ILE A 419 -18.43 -20.32 -1.73
CA ILE A 419 -19.10 -19.04 -1.97
C ILE A 419 -19.92 -18.69 -0.74
N ASP A 420 -19.68 -17.49 -0.18
CA ASP A 420 -20.39 -16.93 0.95
C ASP A 420 -20.88 -15.50 0.66
N ASN A 421 -21.76 -14.98 1.48
CA ASN A 421 -22.09 -13.56 1.50
C ASN A 421 -20.99 -12.80 2.28
N ILE A 422 -20.89 -11.48 2.05
CA ILE A 422 -20.01 -10.67 2.89
C ILE A 422 -20.61 -10.60 4.30
N ASN A 423 -19.81 -11.03 5.29
CA ASN A 423 -20.18 -11.06 6.72
C ASN A 423 -19.08 -10.41 7.59
N LYS A 424 -19.23 -10.40 8.91
CA LYS A 424 -18.28 -9.75 9.84
C LYS A 424 -16.85 -10.31 9.73
N PHE A 425 -16.70 -11.60 9.44
CA PHE A 425 -15.40 -12.28 9.42
C PHE A 425 -14.63 -12.05 8.12
N ASN A 426 -15.34 -11.86 7.01
CA ASN A 426 -14.74 -11.71 5.69
C ASN A 426 -14.82 -10.27 5.13
N PHE A 427 -15.46 -9.34 5.84
CA PHE A 427 -15.70 -7.95 5.45
C PHE A 427 -14.41 -7.20 5.08
N GLU A 428 -13.42 -7.25 5.94
CA GLU A 428 -12.14 -6.56 5.73
C GLU A 428 -11.44 -7.04 4.46
N ARG A 429 -11.55 -8.34 4.17
CA ARG A 429 -11.00 -8.90 2.95
C ARG A 429 -11.77 -8.46 1.71
N ALA A 430 -13.08 -8.32 1.80
CA ALA A 430 -13.89 -7.78 0.70
C ALA A 430 -13.48 -6.34 0.38
N VAL A 431 -13.34 -5.46 1.40
CA VAL A 431 -12.82 -4.09 1.23
C VAL A 431 -11.44 -4.10 0.57
N GLN A 432 -10.53 -4.96 1.05
CA GLN A 432 -9.19 -5.06 0.51
C GLN A 432 -9.18 -5.48 -0.96
N LEU A 433 -10.04 -6.42 -1.35
CA LEU A 433 -10.17 -6.87 -2.75
C LEU A 433 -10.62 -5.73 -3.67
N THR A 434 -11.63 -4.95 -3.28
CA THR A 434 -12.09 -3.81 -4.09
C THR A 434 -11.00 -2.76 -4.31
N ASN A 435 -10.08 -2.61 -3.36
CA ASN A 435 -9.01 -1.62 -3.43
C ASN A 435 -7.72 -2.11 -4.10
N LYS A 436 -7.40 -3.41 -4.00
CA LYS A 436 -6.11 -3.97 -4.48
C LYS A 436 -6.18 -4.66 -5.83
N VAL A 437 -7.37 -5.04 -6.34
CA VAL A 437 -7.52 -5.74 -7.61
C VAL A 437 -7.67 -4.74 -8.76
N ASN A 438 -6.79 -4.88 -9.76
CA ASN A 438 -6.75 -4.01 -10.94
C ASN A 438 -6.88 -4.78 -12.27
N GLN A 439 -6.32 -5.99 -12.38
CA GLN A 439 -6.24 -6.73 -13.64
C GLN A 439 -7.59 -7.32 -14.05
N PHE A 440 -8.31 -7.92 -13.12
CA PHE A 440 -9.67 -8.38 -13.35
C PHE A 440 -10.63 -7.63 -12.43
N ASN A 441 -11.03 -6.44 -12.86
CA ASN A 441 -12.02 -5.60 -12.19
C ASN A 441 -12.84 -4.88 -13.26
N LEU A 442 -14.10 -5.25 -13.40
CA LEU A 442 -14.94 -4.80 -14.51
C LEU A 442 -15.37 -3.35 -14.38
N THR A 443 -15.69 -2.88 -13.17
CA THR A 443 -16.20 -1.52 -12.94
C THR A 443 -15.16 -0.58 -12.35
N THR A 444 -14.01 -1.10 -11.94
CA THR A 444 -12.94 -0.37 -11.26
C THR A 444 -13.36 0.40 -10.01
N LYS A 445 -14.58 0.17 -9.54
CA LYS A 445 -15.15 0.81 -8.36
C LYS A 445 -14.45 0.31 -7.11
N ARG A 446 -14.02 1.25 -6.28
CA ARG A 446 -13.35 0.99 -5.00
C ARG A 446 -14.30 1.34 -3.88
N TYR A 447 -14.25 0.54 -2.83
CA TYR A 447 -15.08 0.73 -1.65
C TYR A 447 -14.21 0.98 -0.44
N SER A 448 -14.49 2.04 0.28
CA SER A 448 -14.09 2.19 1.67
C SER A 448 -14.90 1.25 2.56
N SER A 449 -14.46 1.05 3.79
CA SER A 449 -15.18 0.19 4.75
C SER A 449 -16.61 0.68 4.98
N SER A 450 -16.85 2.00 5.06
CA SER A 450 -18.20 2.53 5.29
C SER A 450 -19.08 2.46 4.05
N GLU A 451 -18.56 2.71 2.86
CA GLU A 451 -19.34 2.56 1.62
C GLU A 451 -19.75 1.11 1.40
N LEU A 452 -18.85 0.14 1.66
CA LEU A 452 -19.22 -1.27 1.59
C LEU A 452 -20.25 -1.63 2.67
N GLN A 453 -20.09 -1.13 3.89
CA GLN A 453 -21.06 -1.35 4.96
C GLN A 453 -22.42 -0.75 4.62
N GLN A 454 -22.47 0.46 4.04
CA GLN A 454 -23.71 1.08 3.56
C GLN A 454 -24.35 0.28 2.42
N PHE A 455 -23.54 -0.21 1.47
CA PHE A 455 -24.01 -1.10 0.42
C PHE A 455 -24.68 -2.35 1.01
N LEU A 456 -24.06 -3.00 1.99
CA LEU A 456 -24.55 -4.23 2.61
C LEU A 456 -25.81 -4.03 3.47
N LYS A 457 -26.07 -2.84 3.99
CA LYS A 457 -27.30 -2.53 4.73
C LYS A 457 -28.56 -2.48 3.83
N SER A 458 -28.38 -2.30 2.53
CA SER A 458 -29.52 -2.26 1.60
C SER A 458 -30.12 -3.64 1.40
N LYS A 459 -31.45 -3.77 1.53
CA LYS A 459 -32.19 -5.00 1.17
C LYS A 459 -32.18 -5.28 -0.36
N ASN A 460 -31.83 -4.28 -1.16
CA ASN A 460 -31.84 -4.33 -2.63
C ASN A 460 -30.43 -4.61 -3.22
N GLN A 461 -29.65 -5.47 -2.58
CA GLN A 461 -28.33 -5.88 -3.03
C GLN A 461 -28.08 -7.38 -2.88
N ILE A 462 -27.08 -7.88 -3.60
CA ILE A 462 -26.48 -9.21 -3.43
C ILE A 462 -24.97 -9.02 -3.45
N SER A 463 -24.27 -9.73 -2.58
CA SER A 463 -22.83 -9.83 -2.57
C SER A 463 -22.39 -11.29 -2.46
N LEU A 464 -21.47 -11.72 -3.31
CA LEU A 464 -20.87 -13.04 -3.28
C LEU A 464 -19.37 -12.85 -3.12
N LEU A 465 -18.80 -13.48 -2.11
CA LEU A 465 -17.37 -13.55 -1.88
C LEU A 465 -16.93 -14.99 -1.99
N ALA A 466 -15.89 -15.28 -2.79
CA ALA A 466 -15.50 -16.64 -3.08
C ALA A 466 -14.06 -16.95 -2.67
N ARG A 467 -13.87 -18.12 -2.06
CA ARG A 467 -12.61 -18.74 -1.70
C ARG A 467 -12.32 -19.90 -2.65
N LEU A 468 -11.12 -19.95 -3.18
CA LEU A 468 -10.68 -21.06 -4.00
C LEU A 468 -9.71 -21.96 -3.23
N LYS A 469 -9.96 -23.26 -3.27
CA LYS A 469 -9.03 -24.32 -2.86
C LYS A 469 -8.74 -25.22 -4.04
N ASP A 470 -7.51 -25.70 -4.17
CA ASP A 470 -7.12 -26.72 -5.14
C ASP A 470 -6.21 -27.76 -4.48
N LYS A 471 -5.76 -28.78 -5.22
CA LYS A 471 -4.88 -29.84 -4.68
C LYS A 471 -3.55 -29.33 -4.10
N PHE A 472 -3.14 -28.12 -4.46
CA PHE A 472 -1.89 -27.53 -3.98
C PHE A 472 -2.11 -26.69 -2.72
N GLY A 473 -3.37 -26.28 -2.42
CA GLY A 473 -3.72 -25.59 -1.18
C GLY A 473 -4.82 -24.53 -1.29
N ASP A 474 -4.93 -23.72 -0.26
CA ASP A 474 -5.94 -22.67 -0.12
C ASP A 474 -5.42 -21.32 -0.65
N HIS A 475 -6.06 -20.81 -1.70
CA HIS A 475 -5.78 -19.49 -2.29
C HIS A 475 -6.43 -18.34 -1.50
N GLY A 476 -7.27 -18.64 -0.52
CA GLY A 476 -8.02 -17.67 0.29
C GLY A 476 -9.18 -17.04 -0.46
N LEU A 477 -9.75 -15.99 0.13
CA LEU A 477 -10.81 -15.20 -0.48
C LEU A 477 -10.24 -14.39 -1.65
N THR A 478 -10.63 -14.73 -2.88
CA THR A 478 -9.97 -14.30 -4.11
C THR A 478 -10.90 -13.68 -5.14
N ALA A 479 -12.21 -13.82 -5.01
CA ALA A 479 -13.17 -13.28 -5.98
C ALA A 479 -14.37 -12.63 -5.27
N LEU A 480 -14.91 -11.58 -5.88
CA LEU A 480 -16.04 -10.80 -5.35
C LEU A 480 -16.98 -10.45 -6.51
N ALA A 481 -18.28 -10.70 -6.32
CA ALA A 481 -19.34 -10.25 -7.22
C ALA A 481 -20.43 -9.53 -6.41
N MET A 482 -20.77 -8.31 -6.83
CA MET A 482 -21.77 -7.47 -6.16
C MET A 482 -22.77 -6.96 -7.20
N ALA A 483 -24.07 -7.05 -6.86
CA ALA A 483 -25.14 -6.53 -7.70
C ALA A 483 -26.14 -5.73 -6.85
N LYS A 484 -26.80 -4.75 -7.47
CA LYS A 484 -27.84 -3.94 -6.85
C LYS A 484 -29.06 -3.75 -7.76
N LYS A 485 -30.20 -3.60 -7.14
CA LYS A 485 -31.46 -3.36 -7.84
C LYS A 485 -31.44 -1.97 -8.50
N LYS A 486 -31.86 -1.89 -9.75
CA LYS A 486 -32.08 -0.64 -10.47
C LYS A 486 -33.57 -0.27 -10.48
N ASN A 487 -34.44 -1.25 -10.79
CA ASN A 487 -35.91 -1.18 -10.72
C ASN A 487 -36.49 -2.57 -10.44
N SER A 488 -37.80 -2.75 -10.48
CA SER A 488 -38.47 -4.00 -10.13
C SER A 488 -37.94 -5.23 -10.88
N LYS A 489 -37.59 -5.12 -12.17
CA LYS A 489 -37.19 -6.24 -13.05
C LYS A 489 -35.73 -6.20 -13.45
N THR A 490 -34.97 -5.15 -13.14
CA THR A 490 -33.60 -4.95 -13.61
C THR A 490 -32.61 -4.76 -12.47
N TRP A 491 -31.49 -5.51 -12.51
CA TRP A 491 -30.37 -5.35 -11.62
C TRP A 491 -29.09 -4.96 -12.38
N ILE A 492 -28.14 -4.35 -11.68
CA ILE A 492 -26.84 -3.95 -12.23
C ILE A 492 -25.74 -4.65 -11.44
N ILE A 493 -24.76 -5.23 -12.13
CA ILE A 493 -23.53 -5.69 -11.51
C ILE A 493 -22.74 -4.44 -11.11
N ASP A 494 -22.65 -4.18 -9.82
CA ASP A 494 -22.04 -2.99 -9.26
C ASP A 494 -20.51 -3.14 -9.13
N ASN A 495 -20.05 -4.35 -8.79
CA ASN A 495 -18.64 -4.70 -8.82
C ASN A 495 -18.45 -6.20 -9.14
N PHE A 496 -17.41 -6.51 -9.92
CA PHE A 496 -17.02 -7.87 -10.23
C PHE A 496 -15.51 -7.93 -10.42
N LEU A 497 -14.84 -8.69 -9.57
CA LEU A 497 -13.39 -8.72 -9.55
C LEU A 497 -12.83 -10.07 -9.07
N LEU A 498 -11.64 -10.41 -9.59
CA LEU A 498 -10.87 -11.58 -9.19
C LEU A 498 -9.41 -11.23 -8.95
N SER A 499 -8.84 -11.86 -7.93
CA SER A 499 -7.39 -11.79 -7.68
C SER A 499 -6.61 -12.40 -8.85
N CYS A 500 -5.49 -11.77 -9.21
CA CYS A 500 -4.63 -12.25 -10.29
C CYS A 500 -4.15 -13.70 -10.12
N ARG A 501 -4.09 -14.22 -8.90
CA ARG A 501 -3.62 -15.57 -8.57
C ARG A 501 -4.49 -16.70 -9.12
N ILE A 502 -5.75 -16.41 -9.41
CA ILE A 502 -6.73 -17.44 -9.85
C ILE A 502 -7.26 -17.21 -11.26
N LEU A 503 -6.71 -16.25 -11.99
CA LEU A 503 -7.13 -15.97 -13.36
C LEU A 503 -6.83 -17.13 -14.30
N GLY A 504 -7.68 -17.31 -15.32
CA GLY A 504 -7.55 -18.37 -16.32
C GLY A 504 -7.91 -19.77 -15.81
N ARG A 505 -8.61 -19.86 -14.66
CA ARG A 505 -9.09 -21.14 -14.11
C ARG A 505 -10.60 -21.33 -14.23
N GLY A 506 -11.30 -20.43 -14.93
CA GLY A 506 -12.75 -20.50 -15.14
C GLY A 506 -13.60 -20.10 -13.92
N ILE A 507 -12.95 -19.61 -12.85
CA ILE A 507 -13.62 -19.17 -11.61
C ILE A 507 -14.52 -17.95 -11.87
N GLU A 508 -14.06 -17.06 -12.76
CA GLU A 508 -14.79 -15.88 -13.19
C GLU A 508 -16.16 -16.23 -13.77
N ASN A 509 -16.20 -17.24 -14.62
CA ASN A 509 -17.42 -17.69 -15.26
C ASN A 509 -18.37 -18.37 -14.26
N ALA A 510 -17.81 -19.22 -13.39
CA ALA A 510 -18.57 -19.90 -12.34
C ALA A 510 -19.20 -18.91 -11.36
N LEU A 511 -18.44 -17.92 -10.87
CA LEU A 511 -18.95 -16.92 -9.93
C LEU A 511 -20.03 -16.03 -10.57
N LEU A 512 -19.88 -15.67 -11.85
CA LEU A 512 -20.90 -14.92 -12.58
C LEU A 512 -22.18 -15.76 -12.70
N TYR A 513 -22.06 -17.01 -13.09
CA TYR A 513 -23.22 -17.91 -13.21
C TYR A 513 -23.98 -18.04 -11.88
N GLU A 514 -23.27 -18.20 -10.76
CA GLU A 514 -23.91 -18.30 -9.45
C GLU A 514 -24.58 -16.97 -9.00
N LEU A 515 -24.00 -15.82 -9.37
CA LEU A 515 -24.65 -14.52 -9.17
C LEU A 515 -25.96 -14.44 -9.97
N LEU A 516 -25.93 -14.80 -11.26
CA LEU A 516 -27.11 -14.78 -12.14
C LEU A 516 -28.19 -15.75 -11.65
N LYS A 517 -27.81 -16.94 -11.19
CA LYS A 517 -28.71 -17.95 -10.59
C LYS A 517 -29.40 -17.43 -9.32
N LYS A 518 -28.65 -16.74 -8.42
CA LYS A 518 -29.25 -16.09 -7.25
C LYS A 518 -30.23 -14.96 -7.63
N LEU A 519 -29.92 -14.19 -8.66
CA LEU A 519 -30.80 -13.14 -9.18
C LEU A 519 -32.06 -13.72 -9.82
N LYS A 520 -31.95 -14.82 -10.57
CA LYS A 520 -33.10 -15.53 -11.15
C LYS A 520 -34.06 -16.03 -10.08
N LYS A 521 -33.53 -16.57 -8.96
CA LYS A 521 -34.35 -16.97 -7.80
C LYS A 521 -35.12 -15.79 -7.17
N LYS A 522 -34.60 -14.55 -7.32
CA LYS A 522 -35.29 -13.32 -6.90
C LYS A 522 -36.27 -12.76 -7.96
N ARG A 523 -36.61 -13.53 -8.99
CA ARG A 523 -37.50 -13.15 -10.09
C ARG A 523 -37.03 -11.90 -10.86
N VAL A 524 -35.70 -11.74 -10.99
CA VAL A 524 -35.10 -10.70 -11.82
C VAL A 524 -35.11 -11.18 -13.28
N ASN A 525 -35.49 -10.30 -14.21
CA ASN A 525 -35.53 -10.63 -15.64
C ASN A 525 -34.25 -10.20 -16.36
N ILE A 526 -33.75 -9.01 -16.03
CA ILE A 526 -32.65 -8.39 -16.77
C ILE A 526 -31.50 -8.04 -15.81
N VAL A 527 -30.30 -8.40 -16.19
CA VAL A 527 -29.06 -8.00 -15.51
C VAL A 527 -28.21 -7.14 -16.45
N LYS A 528 -27.80 -5.98 -15.99
CA LYS A 528 -26.88 -5.08 -16.70
C LYS A 528 -25.47 -5.23 -16.17
N GLY A 529 -24.52 -5.46 -17.08
CA GLY A 529 -23.08 -5.45 -16.80
C GLY A 529 -22.43 -4.18 -17.35
N ILE A 530 -21.51 -3.61 -16.59
CA ILE A 530 -20.73 -2.43 -16.98
C ILE A 530 -19.25 -2.81 -17.02
N TYR A 531 -18.59 -2.48 -18.12
CA TYR A 531 -17.15 -2.58 -18.26
C TYR A 531 -16.54 -1.18 -18.43
N ILE A 532 -15.67 -0.80 -17.52
CA ILE A 532 -14.92 0.46 -17.55
C ILE A 532 -13.48 0.14 -17.91
N LYS A 533 -13.06 0.48 -19.14
CA LYS A 533 -11.71 0.23 -19.66
C LYS A 533 -10.65 1.01 -18.85
N THR A 534 -9.58 0.31 -18.50
CA THR A 534 -8.36 0.91 -17.94
C THR A 534 -7.13 0.31 -18.61
N LYS A 535 -5.95 0.91 -18.36
CA LYS A 535 -4.67 0.34 -18.84
C LYS A 535 -4.37 -1.06 -18.26
N LYS A 536 -5.06 -1.49 -17.20
CA LYS A 536 -4.73 -2.71 -16.43
C LYS A 536 -5.75 -3.85 -16.58
N ASN A 537 -6.98 -3.58 -17.02
CA ASN A 537 -8.06 -4.57 -17.09
C ASN A 537 -8.46 -4.96 -18.50
N HIS A 538 -7.57 -4.78 -19.47
CA HIS A 538 -7.85 -5.07 -20.88
C HIS A 538 -8.34 -6.52 -21.10
N GLN A 539 -7.80 -7.48 -20.35
CA GLN A 539 -8.20 -8.90 -20.42
C GLN A 539 -9.67 -9.15 -20.09
N CYS A 540 -10.37 -8.19 -19.43
CA CYS A 540 -11.79 -8.32 -19.09
C CYS A 540 -12.72 -7.78 -20.18
N LYS A 541 -12.20 -7.24 -21.28
CA LYS A 541 -12.99 -6.52 -22.32
C LYS A 541 -14.18 -7.33 -22.81
N ASP A 542 -13.95 -8.60 -23.13
CA ASP A 542 -14.95 -9.47 -23.76
C ASP A 542 -15.65 -10.40 -22.75
N PHE A 543 -15.41 -10.22 -21.45
CA PHE A 543 -15.91 -11.13 -20.42
C PHE A 543 -17.43 -11.28 -20.43
N TYR A 544 -18.16 -10.19 -20.51
CA TYR A 544 -19.63 -10.23 -20.56
C TYR A 544 -20.15 -10.89 -21.83
N ILE A 545 -19.57 -10.57 -22.99
CA ILE A 545 -19.99 -11.14 -24.29
C ILE A 545 -19.79 -12.66 -24.32
N LYS A 546 -18.69 -13.14 -23.75
CA LYS A 546 -18.40 -14.56 -23.60
C LYS A 546 -19.33 -15.28 -22.61
N ASN A 547 -20.13 -14.54 -21.82
CA ASN A 547 -20.95 -15.06 -20.72
C ASN A 547 -22.40 -14.55 -20.77
N PHE A 548 -23.14 -14.91 -21.83
CA PHE A 548 -24.60 -14.69 -21.98
C PHE A 548 -25.05 -13.24 -22.08
N PHE A 549 -24.17 -12.26 -22.17
CA PHE A 549 -24.56 -10.86 -22.29
C PHE A 549 -24.44 -10.37 -23.73
N ILE A 550 -25.39 -9.57 -24.15
CA ILE A 550 -25.39 -8.86 -25.43
C ILE A 550 -24.99 -7.40 -25.18
N LYS A 551 -24.06 -6.91 -25.96
CA LYS A 551 -23.64 -5.49 -25.87
C LYS A 551 -24.77 -4.59 -26.41
N LYS A 552 -25.18 -3.61 -25.59
CA LYS A 552 -26.14 -2.57 -25.96
C LYS A 552 -25.60 -1.22 -25.49
N ASP A 553 -25.17 -0.40 -26.43
CA ASP A 553 -24.49 0.88 -26.20
C ASP A 553 -23.25 0.74 -25.28
N LYS A 554 -23.24 1.48 -24.16
CA LYS A 554 -22.19 1.46 -23.13
C LYS A 554 -22.35 0.34 -22.08
N THR A 555 -23.40 -0.50 -22.22
CA THR A 555 -23.70 -1.57 -21.24
C THR A 555 -23.83 -2.92 -21.91
N HIS A 556 -23.76 -3.98 -21.10
CA HIS A 556 -24.03 -5.35 -21.53
C HIS A 556 -25.29 -5.83 -20.83
N ILE A 557 -26.20 -6.46 -21.54
CA ILE A 557 -27.51 -6.89 -21.03
C ILE A 557 -27.60 -8.41 -21.11
N CYS A 558 -28.01 -9.03 -20.02
CA CYS A 558 -28.32 -10.44 -19.93
C CYS A 558 -29.81 -10.61 -19.57
N ASP A 559 -30.54 -11.41 -20.39
CA ASP A 559 -31.87 -11.88 -20.09
C ASP A 559 -31.76 -13.21 -19.32
N LEU A 560 -32.20 -13.19 -18.06
CA LEU A 560 -32.06 -14.37 -17.18
C LEU A 560 -32.93 -15.55 -17.59
N ASN A 561 -33.92 -15.36 -18.46
CA ASN A 561 -34.72 -16.45 -19.00
C ASN A 561 -33.96 -17.27 -20.06
N LYS A 562 -32.98 -16.66 -20.73
CA LYS A 562 -32.19 -17.26 -21.80
C LYS A 562 -30.87 -17.90 -21.35
N ILE A 563 -30.59 -17.91 -20.04
CA ILE A 563 -29.33 -18.47 -19.52
C ILE A 563 -29.36 -19.99 -19.60
N LYS A 564 -28.39 -20.56 -20.33
CA LYS A 564 -28.14 -22.01 -20.37
C LYS A 564 -27.33 -22.46 -19.15
N LYS A 565 -27.48 -23.73 -18.77
CA LYS A 565 -26.69 -24.35 -17.71
C LYS A 565 -25.22 -24.33 -18.09
N MET A 566 -24.38 -23.86 -17.21
CA MET A 566 -22.94 -23.82 -17.45
C MET A 566 -22.29 -25.16 -17.09
N ASN A 567 -21.44 -25.65 -17.95
CA ASN A 567 -20.69 -26.88 -17.67
C ASN A 567 -19.43 -26.54 -16.86
N ASN A 568 -19.50 -26.76 -15.54
CA ASN A 568 -18.38 -26.55 -14.60
C ASN A 568 -17.86 -27.91 -14.06
N SER A 569 -17.76 -28.95 -14.89
CA SER A 569 -17.40 -30.30 -14.48
C SER A 569 -16.03 -30.40 -13.74
N PHE A 570 -15.17 -29.42 -13.91
CA PHE A 570 -13.84 -29.34 -13.26
C PHE A 570 -13.84 -28.60 -11.92
N LEU A 571 -15.00 -28.08 -11.46
CA LEU A 571 -15.10 -27.23 -10.30
C LEU A 571 -16.24 -27.65 -9.38
N LYS A 572 -15.91 -28.00 -8.14
CA LYS A 572 -16.91 -28.26 -7.09
C LYS A 572 -17.30 -26.92 -6.42
N ILE A 573 -18.61 -26.59 -6.45
CA ILE A 573 -19.12 -25.37 -5.79
C ILE A 573 -19.74 -25.77 -4.47
N LYS A 574 -19.36 -25.04 -3.40
CA LYS A 574 -19.94 -25.14 -2.07
C LYS A 574 -20.45 -23.77 -1.62
N TYR A 575 -21.53 -23.75 -0.87
CA TYR A 575 -22.06 -22.56 -0.19
C TYR A 575 -21.84 -22.70 1.31
N GLU A 576 -21.33 -21.63 1.93
CA GLU A 576 -21.18 -21.50 3.38
C GLU A 576 -22.30 -20.64 3.96
#